data_1b2c0b9f0afef9c6bbc901b4af70db89
#
_entry.id   1b2c0b9f0afef9c6bbc901b4af70db89
#
_cell.length_a   1.000
_cell.length_b   1.000
_cell.length_c   1.000
_cell.angle_alpha   90.00
_cell.angle_beta   90.00
_cell.angle_gamma   90.00
#
_symmetry.space_group_name_H-M   'P 1'
#
loop_
_entity.id
_entity.type
_entity.pdbx_description
1 polymer ?
#
loop_
_entity_poly.entity_id
_entity_poly.type
_entity_poly.pdbx_seq_one_letter_code
_entity_poly.pdbx_strand_id
1 'polypeptide(L)' 'MIITLTDKDGIRFDVNALAIEEIHGSPLGTELILATGEILHCKESASKVMSLIVSAQFGGAI' A
#
# COMPACT_ATOMS: atom_id res chain seq x y z
N MET A 1 -4.44 9.47 5.87
CA MET A 1 -4.42 9.07 4.45
C MET A 1 -4.51 7.56 4.37
N ILE A 2 -5.67 7.04 3.99
CA ILE A 2 -5.93 5.60 3.99
C ILE A 2 -5.99 5.10 2.56
N ILE A 3 -5.28 3.99 2.30
CA ILE A 3 -5.40 3.27 1.03
C ILE A 3 -5.86 1.85 1.35
N THR A 4 -6.58 1.22 0.42
CA THR A 4 -7.08 -0.13 0.58
C THR A 4 -6.31 -1.06 -0.35
N LEU A 5 -5.78 -2.13 0.21
CA LEU A 5 -4.99 -3.12 -0.51
C LEU A 5 -5.62 -4.50 -0.31
N THR A 6 -5.10 -5.49 -1.01
CA THR A 6 -5.62 -6.86 -0.96
C THR A 6 -4.49 -7.80 -0.57
N ASP A 7 -4.71 -8.64 0.43
CA ASP A 7 -3.70 -9.61 0.83
C ASP A 7 -3.70 -10.84 -0.10
N LYS A 8 -2.81 -11.80 0.16
CA LYS A 8 -2.63 -12.97 -0.68
C LYS A 8 -3.89 -13.85 -0.76
N ASP A 9 -4.76 -13.76 0.23
CA ASP A 9 -5.99 -14.55 0.29
C ASP A 9 -7.19 -13.83 -0.30
N GLY A 10 -6.96 -12.65 -0.86
CA GLY A 10 -8.02 -11.86 -1.45
C GLY A 10 -8.78 -11.00 -0.45
N ILE A 11 -8.32 -10.94 0.79
CA ILE A 11 -8.94 -10.13 1.84
C ILE A 11 -8.45 -8.70 1.74
N ARG A 12 -9.37 -7.75 1.70
CA ARG A 12 -9.02 -6.34 1.63
C ARG A 12 -8.69 -5.80 3.02
N PHE A 13 -7.70 -4.91 3.07
CA PHE A 13 -7.31 -4.27 4.32
C PHE A 13 -6.90 -2.83 4.05
N ASP A 14 -7.07 -1.99 5.06
CA ASP A 14 -6.72 -0.58 4.98
C ASP A 14 -5.39 -0.33 5.67
N VAL A 15 -4.60 0.58 5.11
CA VAL A 15 -3.34 0.98 5.71
C VAL A 15 -3.21 2.50 5.60
N ASN A 16 -2.65 3.11 6.64
CA ASN A 16 -2.32 4.52 6.59
C ASN A 16 -1.05 4.71 5.76
N ALA A 17 -1.20 5.32 4.61
CA ALA A 17 -0.09 5.51 3.67
C ALA A 17 1.06 6.31 4.29
N LEU A 18 0.77 7.19 5.24
CA LEU A 18 1.82 7.97 5.93
C LEU A 18 2.73 7.10 6.81
N ALA A 19 2.27 5.91 7.16
CA ALA A 19 3.06 4.98 7.96
C ALA A 19 4.00 4.12 7.13
N ILE A 20 3.88 4.15 5.80
CA ILE A 20 4.71 3.34 4.91
C ILE A 20 6.06 4.01 4.72
N GLU A 21 7.15 3.31 5.06
CA GLU A 21 8.50 3.81 4.86
C GLU A 21 9.16 3.27 3.60
N GLU A 22 8.89 2.00 3.25
CA GLU A 22 9.51 1.36 2.09
C GLU A 22 8.49 0.54 1.34
N ILE A 23 8.63 0.52 0.01
CA ILE A 23 7.78 -0.24 -0.90
C ILE A 23 8.68 -1.10 -1.77
N HIS A 24 8.56 -2.42 -1.69
CA HIS A 24 9.37 -3.37 -2.44
C HIS A 24 8.48 -4.23 -3.31
N GLY A 25 8.52 -3.97 -4.63
CA GLY A 25 7.75 -4.75 -5.59
C GLY A 25 8.46 -6.04 -5.98
N SER A 26 7.68 -7.07 -6.28
CA SER A 26 8.17 -8.34 -6.82
C SER A 26 7.13 -8.89 -7.78
N PRO A 27 7.45 -9.97 -8.53
CA PRO A 27 6.45 -10.59 -9.40
C PRO A 27 5.24 -11.14 -8.64
N LEU A 28 5.36 -11.36 -7.33
CA LEU A 28 4.29 -11.91 -6.50
C LEU A 28 3.43 -10.85 -5.81
N GLY A 29 3.76 -9.58 -5.99
CA GLY A 29 3.05 -8.50 -5.33
C GLY A 29 4.01 -7.49 -4.73
N THR A 30 3.63 -6.91 -3.61
CA THR A 30 4.41 -5.85 -2.98
C THR A 30 4.55 -6.08 -1.48
N GLU A 31 5.72 -5.78 -0.97
CA GLU A 31 6.01 -5.81 0.45
C GLU A 31 6.12 -4.36 0.92
N LEU A 32 5.40 -4.03 1.98
CA LEU A 32 5.39 -2.70 2.58
C LEU A 32 6.04 -2.76 3.94
N ILE A 33 7.02 -1.91 4.17
CA ILE A 33 7.67 -1.82 5.49
C ILE A 33 7.16 -0.54 6.14
N LEU A 34 6.54 -0.69 7.31
CA LEU A 34 5.97 0.42 8.04
C LEU A 34 6.99 1.03 9.00
N ALA A 35 6.71 2.24 9.45
CA ALA A 35 7.56 2.96 10.39
C ALA A 35 7.78 2.19 11.70
N THR A 36 6.84 1.32 12.06
CA THR A 36 6.94 0.46 13.24
C THR A 36 7.87 -0.72 13.04
N GLY A 37 8.33 -0.97 11.81
CA GLY A 37 9.07 -2.17 11.44
C GLY A 37 8.19 -3.32 10.98
N GLU A 38 6.87 -3.17 11.08
CA GLU A 38 5.94 -4.20 10.62
C GLU A 38 6.03 -4.32 9.10
N ILE A 39 5.93 -5.56 8.59
CA ILE A 39 5.97 -5.86 7.16
C ILE A 39 4.61 -6.37 6.73
N LEU A 40 4.02 -5.72 5.73
CA LEU A 40 2.74 -6.12 5.15
C LEU A 40 2.96 -6.59 3.71
N HIS A 41 2.16 -7.58 3.28
CA HIS A 41 2.18 -8.05 1.90
C HIS A 41 0.86 -7.73 1.24
N CYS A 42 0.89 -7.33 -0.04
CA CYS A 42 -0.32 -7.12 -0.81
C CYS A 42 -0.16 -7.68 -2.23
N LYS A 43 -1.29 -7.96 -2.88
CA LYS A 43 -1.30 -8.45 -4.26
C LYS A 43 -1.00 -7.35 -5.27
N GLU A 44 -1.35 -6.12 -4.93
CA GLU A 44 -1.14 -4.99 -5.84
C GLU A 44 0.34 -4.83 -6.15
N SER A 45 0.66 -4.44 -7.39
CA SER A 45 2.02 -4.14 -7.78
C SER A 45 2.51 -2.88 -7.07
N ALA A 46 3.83 -2.70 -7.00
CA ALA A 46 4.40 -1.48 -6.42
C ALA A 46 3.89 -0.24 -7.16
N SER A 47 3.75 -0.34 -8.48
CA SER A 47 3.21 0.75 -9.30
C SER A 47 1.77 1.09 -8.89
N LYS A 48 0.94 0.07 -8.65
CA LYS A 48 -0.44 0.28 -8.23
C LYS A 48 -0.49 0.90 -6.83
N VAL A 49 0.36 0.43 -5.91
CA VAL A 49 0.43 1.00 -4.57
C VAL A 49 0.79 2.48 -4.63
N MET A 50 1.79 2.83 -5.43
CA MET A 50 2.19 4.22 -5.61
C MET A 50 1.05 5.07 -6.17
N SER A 51 0.30 4.54 -7.15
CA SER A 51 -0.86 5.25 -7.71
C SER A 51 -1.93 5.51 -6.67
N LEU A 52 -2.18 4.53 -5.81
CA LEU A 52 -3.17 4.67 -4.73
C LEU A 52 -2.75 5.75 -3.73
N ILE A 53 -1.45 5.80 -3.41
CA ILE A 53 -0.92 6.81 -2.50
C ILE A 53 -1.08 8.21 -3.10
N VAL A 54 -0.70 8.37 -4.37
CA VAL A 54 -0.85 9.64 -5.06
C VAL A 54 -2.31 10.07 -5.13
N SER A 55 -3.20 9.15 -5.46
CA SER A 55 -4.65 9.44 -5.50
C SER A 55 -5.17 9.86 -4.14
N ALA A 56 -4.72 9.22 -3.08
CA ALA A 56 -5.15 9.56 -1.72
C ALA A 56 -4.68 10.96 -1.31
N GLN A 57 -3.49 11.37 -1.79
CA GLN A 57 -2.97 12.71 -1.51
C GLN A 57 -3.81 13.81 -2.15
N PHE A 58 -4.32 13.56 -3.35
CA PHE A 58 -5.01 14.59 -4.12
C PHE A 58 -6.53 14.38 -4.19
N GLY A 59 -7.00 13.17 -3.98
CA GLY A 59 -8.41 12.83 -4.14
C GLY A 59 -9.35 13.60 -3.22
N GLY A 60 -8.91 13.91 -2.02
CA GLY A 60 -9.70 14.65 -1.06
C GLY A 60 -9.72 16.16 -1.29
N ALA A 61 -8.90 16.66 -2.21
CA ALA A 61 -8.75 18.09 -2.47
C ALA A 61 -9.73 18.60 -3.53
N ILE A 62 -10.51 17.73 -4.09
CA ILE A 62 -11.40 18.09 -5.21
C ILE A 62 -12.82 18.26 -4.73
#